data_2f07732679b0c8871bb474886b41874f
#
_entry.id   2f07732679b0c8871bb474886b41874f
#
_cell.length_a   1.000
_cell.length_b   1.000
_cell.length_c   1.000
_cell.angle_alpha   90.00
_cell.angle_beta   90.00
_cell.angle_gamma   90.00
#
_symmetry.space_group_name_H-M   'P 1'
#
loop_
_entity.id
_entity.type
_entity.pdbx_description
1 polymer ?
#
loop_
_entity_poly.entity_id
_entity_poly.type
_entity_poly.pdbx_seq_one_letter_code
_entity_poly.pdbx_strand_id
1 'polypeptide(L)'
;MIYLDTSFLTPLFRAEATSAQVTAFLARQAAGTVAASKWTSIEFASLISRDVRTRTITAIQGRRLIAEFAAISAVSLVMLTPGANEFELALEYVSHFGTHLRGPDALHLAIARNNGVEFVATLDVGMLAAAKKLKIPARRVIR
;
A
#
# COMPACT_ATOMS: atom_id res chain seq x y z
N MET A 1 11.06 -9.30 -4.87
CA MET A 1 10.03 -8.28 -5.17
C MET A 1 9.63 -7.61 -3.88
N ILE A 2 9.54 -6.26 -3.87
CA ILE A 2 9.12 -5.46 -2.72
C ILE A 2 7.64 -5.12 -2.90
N TYR A 3 6.82 -5.33 -1.88
CA TYR A 3 5.42 -4.94 -1.90
C TYR A 3 5.23 -3.55 -1.25
N LEU A 4 4.53 -2.67 -1.94
CA LEU A 4 4.25 -1.31 -1.48
C LEU A 4 2.79 -1.22 -1.02
N ASP A 5 2.58 -0.84 0.23
CA ASP A 5 1.23 -0.56 0.72
C ASP A 5 0.75 0.84 0.31
N THR A 6 -0.48 1.16 0.62
CA THR A 6 -1.09 2.44 0.27
C THR A 6 -0.39 3.61 0.95
N SER A 7 0.05 3.45 2.21
CA SER A 7 0.73 4.53 2.94
C SER A 7 2.05 4.92 2.29
N PHE A 8 2.75 3.94 1.71
CA PHE A 8 4.03 4.16 1.03
C PHE A 8 3.86 4.79 -0.36
N LEU A 9 2.77 4.46 -1.07
CA LEU A 9 2.52 4.99 -2.42
C LEU A 9 1.86 6.37 -2.44
N THR A 10 1.04 6.68 -1.44
CA THR A 10 0.30 7.96 -1.37
C THR A 10 1.19 9.20 -1.54
N PRO A 11 2.40 9.29 -0.93
CA PRO A 11 3.27 10.46 -1.08
C PRO A 11 3.77 10.75 -2.50
N LEU A 12 3.62 9.82 -3.44
CA LEU A 12 3.94 10.06 -4.86
C LEU A 12 2.91 10.96 -5.55
N PHE A 13 1.68 10.95 -5.06
CA PHE A 13 0.53 11.62 -5.68
C PHE A 13 -0.01 12.78 -4.85
N ARG A 14 0.28 12.78 -3.57
CA ARG A 14 -0.05 13.85 -2.63
C ARG A 14 1.24 14.40 -2.04
N ALA A 15 1.37 15.74 -2.04
CA ALA A 15 2.53 16.40 -1.44
C ALA A 15 2.56 16.14 0.09
N GLU A 16 3.52 15.38 0.53
CA GLU A 16 3.77 15.01 1.93
C GLU A 16 5.26 15.18 2.26
N ALA A 17 5.59 15.25 3.54
CA ALA A 17 6.99 15.40 3.98
C ALA A 17 7.91 14.26 3.47
N THR A 18 7.35 13.10 3.20
CA THR A 18 8.07 11.91 2.74
C THR A 18 8.15 11.77 1.22
N SER A 19 7.47 12.63 0.43
CA SER A 19 7.37 12.49 -1.03
C SER A 19 8.72 12.38 -1.74
N ALA A 20 9.67 13.24 -1.41
CA ALA A 20 11.00 13.22 -2.03
C ALA A 20 11.77 11.92 -1.73
N GLN A 21 11.64 11.40 -0.50
CA GLN A 21 12.32 10.17 -0.08
C GLN A 21 11.71 8.93 -0.72
N VAL A 22 10.37 8.87 -0.84
CA VAL A 22 9.66 7.78 -1.53
C VAL A 22 10.03 7.77 -3.01
N THR A 23 10.02 8.93 -3.67
CA THR A 23 10.43 9.07 -5.07
C THR A 23 11.87 8.59 -5.27
N ALA A 24 12.80 9.02 -4.41
CA ALA A 24 14.20 8.60 -4.49
C ALA A 24 14.40 7.10 -4.22
N PHE A 25 13.61 6.51 -3.35
CA PHE A 25 13.63 5.07 -3.11
C PHE A 25 13.20 4.30 -4.37
N LEU A 26 12.06 4.68 -4.96
CA LEU A 26 11.51 4.00 -6.12
C LEU A 26 12.37 4.15 -7.38
N ALA A 27 13.00 5.31 -7.57
CA ALA A 27 13.91 5.56 -8.69
C ALA A 27 15.14 4.62 -8.71
N ARG A 28 15.44 3.97 -7.59
CA ARG A 28 16.56 3.01 -7.48
C ARG A 28 16.13 1.56 -7.72
N GLN A 29 14.84 1.31 -7.85
CA GLN A 29 14.35 -0.05 -8.05
C GLN A 29 14.37 -0.41 -9.53
N ALA A 30 14.77 -1.64 -9.83
CA ALA A 30 14.71 -2.15 -11.20
C ALA A 30 13.25 -2.41 -11.61
N ALA A 31 12.97 -2.32 -12.91
CA ALA A 31 11.65 -2.63 -13.43
C ALA A 31 11.22 -4.06 -13.06
N GLY A 32 9.97 -4.24 -12.66
CA GLY A 32 9.41 -5.52 -12.25
C GLY A 32 9.79 -6.00 -10.83
N THR A 33 10.55 -5.21 -10.07
CA THR A 33 10.96 -5.59 -8.71
C THR A 33 10.07 -5.01 -7.61
N VAL A 34 9.16 -4.12 -7.95
CA VAL A 34 8.19 -3.51 -7.01
C VAL A 34 6.77 -3.86 -7.40
N ALA A 35 5.95 -4.16 -6.41
CA ALA A 35 4.56 -4.54 -6.57
C ALA A 35 3.65 -3.72 -5.67
N ALA A 36 2.41 -3.56 -6.11
CA ALA A 36 1.27 -3.16 -5.30
C ALA A 36 0.11 -4.11 -5.61
N SER A 37 -1.11 -3.78 -5.20
CA SER A 37 -2.25 -4.63 -5.48
C SER A 37 -3.46 -3.83 -5.97
N LYS A 38 -4.46 -4.52 -6.50
CA LYS A 38 -5.77 -3.93 -6.79
C LYS A 38 -6.44 -3.38 -5.53
N TRP A 39 -6.12 -3.95 -4.37
CA TRP A 39 -6.56 -3.41 -3.08
C TRP A 39 -5.99 -2.01 -2.81
N THR A 40 -4.70 -1.80 -3.07
CA THR A 40 -4.06 -0.48 -2.99
C THR A 40 -4.79 0.57 -3.84
N SER A 41 -5.26 0.19 -5.03
CA SER A 41 -6.03 1.10 -5.89
C SER A 41 -7.35 1.53 -5.26
N ILE A 42 -8.05 0.62 -4.57
CA ILE A 42 -9.32 0.93 -3.87
C ILE A 42 -9.06 1.85 -2.68
N GLU A 43 -8.04 1.58 -1.89
CA GLU A 43 -7.70 2.40 -0.73
C GLU A 43 -7.26 3.81 -1.15
N PHE A 44 -6.43 3.92 -2.20
CA PHE A 44 -6.04 5.22 -2.73
C PHE A 44 -7.26 6.01 -3.21
N ALA A 45 -8.16 5.38 -3.98
CA ALA A 45 -9.40 6.03 -4.42
C ALA A 45 -10.28 6.44 -3.23
N SER A 46 -10.35 5.63 -2.16
CA SER A 46 -11.08 5.96 -0.94
C SER A 46 -10.50 7.17 -0.21
N LEU A 47 -9.16 7.26 -0.15
CA LEU A 47 -8.46 8.42 0.41
C LEU A 47 -8.80 9.70 -0.37
N ILE A 48 -8.69 9.65 -1.71
CA ILE A 48 -9.01 10.78 -2.58
C ILE A 48 -10.51 11.17 -2.47
N SER A 49 -11.40 10.18 -2.41
CA SER A 49 -12.83 10.42 -2.20
C SER A 49 -13.09 11.15 -0.88
N ARG A 50 -12.37 10.81 0.19
CA ARG A 50 -12.45 11.54 1.46
C ARG A 50 -12.00 12.98 1.30
N ASP A 51 -10.88 13.23 0.62
CA ASP A 51 -10.35 14.58 0.40
C ASP A 51 -11.32 15.45 -0.40
N VAL A 52 -12.04 14.88 -1.35
CA VAL A 52 -13.12 15.58 -2.07
C VAL A 52 -14.30 15.90 -1.13
N ARG A 53 -14.76 14.95 -0.33
CA ARG A 53 -15.87 15.16 0.63
C ARG A 53 -15.53 16.21 1.68
N THR A 54 -14.28 16.25 2.14
CA THR A 54 -13.81 17.26 3.09
C THR A 54 -13.43 18.58 2.44
N ARG A 55 -13.62 18.71 1.12
CA ARG A 55 -13.28 19.90 0.33
C ARG A 55 -11.80 20.30 0.38
N THR A 56 -10.92 19.35 0.65
CA THR A 56 -9.45 19.54 0.58
C THR A 56 -9.01 19.69 -0.87
N ILE A 57 -9.67 18.95 -1.78
CA ILE A 57 -9.49 19.04 -3.23
C ILE A 57 -10.87 19.06 -3.93
N THR A 58 -10.88 19.50 -5.19
CA THR A 58 -12.10 19.45 -6.04
C THR A 58 -12.33 18.04 -6.59
N ALA A 59 -13.56 17.75 -7.02
CA ALA A 59 -13.88 16.49 -7.68
C ALA A 59 -13.09 16.27 -8.98
N ILE A 60 -12.78 17.36 -9.71
CA ILE A 60 -11.97 17.31 -10.94
C ILE A 60 -10.53 16.89 -10.59
N GLN A 61 -9.93 17.50 -9.57
CA GLN A 61 -8.61 17.15 -9.08
C GLN A 61 -8.58 15.71 -8.59
N GLY A 62 -9.60 15.27 -7.85
CA GLY A 62 -9.71 13.89 -7.36
C GLY A 62 -9.75 12.87 -8.49
N ARG A 63 -10.57 13.05 -9.51
CA ARG A 63 -10.60 12.16 -10.69
C ARG A 63 -9.25 12.10 -11.42
N ARG A 64 -8.58 13.24 -11.53
CA ARG A 64 -7.23 13.31 -12.15
C ARG A 64 -6.22 12.49 -11.35
N LEU A 65 -6.19 12.62 -10.03
CA LEU A 65 -5.26 11.87 -9.17
C LEU A 65 -5.51 10.36 -9.25
N ILE A 66 -6.77 9.90 -9.26
CA ILE A 66 -7.10 8.48 -9.41
C ILE A 66 -6.65 7.96 -10.78
N ALA A 67 -6.87 8.71 -11.86
CA ALA A 67 -6.42 8.33 -13.19
C ALA A 67 -4.89 8.29 -13.31
N GLU A 68 -4.19 9.24 -12.71
CA GLU A 68 -2.73 9.29 -12.66
C GLU A 68 -2.15 8.10 -11.89
N PHE A 69 -2.72 7.78 -10.72
CA PHE A 69 -2.36 6.60 -9.95
C PHE A 69 -2.50 5.32 -10.79
N ALA A 70 -3.63 5.14 -11.47
CA ALA A 70 -3.88 3.97 -12.31
C ALA A 70 -2.87 3.86 -13.46
N ALA A 71 -2.58 4.98 -14.16
CA ALA A 71 -1.64 5.02 -15.27
C ALA A 71 -0.20 4.70 -14.84
N ILE A 72 0.28 5.34 -13.77
CA ILE A 72 1.64 5.12 -13.25
C ILE A 72 1.78 3.71 -12.71
N SER A 73 0.81 3.22 -11.95
CA SER A 73 0.84 1.86 -11.41
C SER A 73 0.89 0.79 -12.51
N ALA A 74 0.15 0.97 -13.60
CA ALA A 74 0.09 0.02 -14.70
C ALA A 74 1.45 -0.16 -15.42
N VAL A 75 2.28 0.88 -15.47
CA VAL A 75 3.58 0.83 -16.16
C VAL A 75 4.76 0.60 -15.23
N SER A 76 4.64 0.96 -13.96
CA SER A 76 5.77 0.98 -13.03
C SER A 76 5.73 -0.14 -12.00
N LEU A 77 4.59 -0.77 -11.75
CA LEU A 77 4.40 -1.75 -10.69
C LEU A 77 3.86 -3.07 -11.22
N VAL A 78 4.24 -4.17 -10.57
CA VAL A 78 3.53 -5.44 -10.70
C VAL A 78 2.24 -5.34 -9.88
N MET A 79 1.08 -5.38 -10.54
CA MET A 79 -0.22 -5.23 -9.88
C MET A 79 -0.81 -6.58 -9.51
N LEU A 80 -0.71 -6.96 -8.24
CA LEU A 80 -1.24 -8.20 -7.70
C LEU A 80 -2.76 -8.11 -7.52
N THR A 81 -3.46 -9.21 -7.76
CA THR A 81 -4.92 -9.31 -7.55
C THR A 81 -5.19 -10.29 -6.42
N PRO A 82 -5.69 -9.83 -5.26
CA PRO A 82 -6.04 -10.74 -4.17
C PRO A 82 -7.21 -11.63 -4.56
N GLY A 83 -7.11 -12.91 -4.19
CA GLY A 83 -8.15 -13.90 -4.34
C GLY A 83 -8.68 -14.39 -2.98
N ALA A 84 -9.44 -15.48 -3.00
CA ALA A 84 -10.06 -16.05 -1.80
C ALA A 84 -9.02 -16.33 -0.69
N ASN A 85 -7.87 -16.91 -1.07
CA ASN A 85 -6.81 -17.27 -0.10
C ASN A 85 -6.26 -16.06 0.66
N GLU A 86 -6.13 -14.91 0.00
CA GLU A 86 -5.67 -13.67 0.64
C GLU A 86 -6.71 -13.14 1.63
N PHE A 87 -7.99 -13.23 1.29
CA PHE A 87 -9.07 -12.83 2.20
C PHE A 87 -9.17 -13.76 3.41
N GLU A 88 -9.04 -15.08 3.22
CA GLU A 88 -9.03 -16.05 4.32
C GLU A 88 -7.85 -15.81 5.27
N LEU A 89 -6.65 -15.60 4.72
CA LEU A 89 -5.46 -15.30 5.51
C LEU A 89 -5.56 -13.94 6.23
N ALA A 90 -6.15 -12.94 5.59
CA ALA A 90 -6.41 -11.64 6.23
C ALA A 90 -7.38 -11.78 7.40
N LEU A 91 -8.42 -12.61 7.28
CA LEU A 91 -9.34 -12.93 8.38
C LEU A 91 -8.60 -13.59 9.56
N GLU A 92 -7.71 -14.53 9.28
CA GLU A 92 -6.84 -15.15 10.30
C GLU A 92 -6.00 -14.09 11.02
N TYR A 93 -5.35 -13.18 10.28
CA TYR A 93 -4.52 -12.13 10.84
C TYR A 93 -5.30 -11.13 11.71
N VAL A 94 -6.48 -10.72 11.28
CA VAL A 94 -7.37 -9.85 12.09
C VAL A 94 -7.81 -10.55 13.36
N SER A 95 -8.05 -11.87 13.31
CA SER A 95 -8.45 -12.68 14.46
C SER A 95 -7.32 -12.85 15.49
N HIS A 96 -6.10 -12.51 15.14
CA HIS A 96 -4.96 -12.41 16.05
C HIS A 96 -5.02 -11.09 16.83
N PHE A 97 -5.92 -10.98 17.81
CA PHE A 97 -6.28 -9.72 18.47
C PHE A 97 -5.10 -8.95 19.06
N GLY A 98 -4.04 -9.65 19.48
CA GLY A 98 -2.82 -9.04 19.99
C GLY A 98 -2.02 -8.24 18.95
N THR A 99 -2.34 -8.33 17.66
CA THR A 99 -1.70 -7.54 16.60
C THR A 99 -2.29 -6.15 16.46
N HIS A 100 -3.52 -5.93 16.90
CA HIS A 100 -4.32 -4.72 16.68
C HIS A 100 -4.52 -4.37 15.19
N LEU A 101 -4.41 -5.36 14.29
CA LEU A 101 -4.61 -5.16 12.86
C LEU A 101 -6.07 -4.84 12.52
N ARG A 102 -6.25 -3.91 11.60
CA ARG A 102 -7.52 -3.68 10.91
C ARG A 102 -7.58 -4.47 9.61
N GLY A 103 -8.79 -4.72 9.11
CA GLY A 103 -9.01 -5.50 7.89
C GLY A 103 -8.16 -5.06 6.68
N PRO A 104 -8.12 -3.77 6.35
CA PRO A 104 -7.30 -3.27 5.25
C PRO A 104 -5.83 -3.64 5.35
N ASP A 105 -5.23 -3.42 6.51
CA ASP A 105 -3.81 -3.70 6.76
C ASP A 105 -3.52 -5.21 6.75
N ALA A 106 -4.45 -6.00 7.29
CA ALA A 106 -4.34 -7.47 7.25
C ALA A 106 -4.35 -8.01 5.82
N LEU A 107 -5.16 -7.42 4.93
CA LEU A 107 -5.19 -7.83 3.54
C LEU A 107 -3.88 -7.50 2.81
N HIS A 108 -3.25 -6.36 3.07
CA HIS A 108 -1.92 -6.06 2.54
C HIS A 108 -0.89 -7.10 2.97
N LEU A 109 -0.86 -7.47 4.26
CA LEU A 109 0.07 -8.47 4.77
C LEU A 109 -0.21 -9.86 4.20
N ALA A 110 -1.47 -10.23 4.00
CA ALA A 110 -1.87 -11.49 3.38
C ALA A 110 -1.45 -11.58 1.91
N ILE A 111 -1.67 -10.50 1.14
CA ILE A 111 -1.22 -10.41 -0.25
C ILE A 111 0.30 -10.58 -0.33
N ALA A 112 1.03 -9.84 0.50
CA ALA A 112 2.48 -9.91 0.55
C ALA A 112 2.98 -11.33 0.88
N ARG A 113 2.38 -11.98 1.87
CA ARG A 113 2.74 -13.33 2.31
C ARG A 113 2.53 -14.37 1.22
N ASN A 114 1.36 -14.39 0.60
CA ASN A 114 1.01 -15.39 -0.41
C ASN A 114 1.78 -15.23 -1.72
N ASN A 115 2.26 -14.01 -2.01
CA ASN A 115 3.07 -13.74 -3.20
C ASN A 115 4.59 -13.83 -2.94
N GLY A 116 5.02 -14.25 -1.75
CA GLY A 116 6.42 -14.49 -1.43
C GLY A 116 7.31 -13.25 -1.61
N VAL A 117 6.79 -12.06 -1.27
CA VAL A 117 7.57 -10.84 -1.40
C VAL A 117 8.74 -10.82 -0.42
N GLU A 118 9.80 -10.13 -0.78
CA GLU A 118 10.98 -9.99 0.08
C GLU A 118 10.64 -9.23 1.37
N PHE A 119 9.91 -8.14 1.24
CA PHE A 119 9.34 -7.39 2.37
C PHE A 119 8.21 -6.45 1.90
N VAL A 120 7.43 -5.98 2.88
CA VAL A 120 6.45 -4.90 2.71
C VAL A 120 7.12 -3.57 3.04
N ALA A 121 7.12 -2.63 2.10
CA ALA A 121 7.48 -1.24 2.38
C ALA A 121 6.23 -0.48 2.82
N THR A 122 6.25 0.05 4.03
CA THR A 122 5.12 0.77 4.62
C THR A 122 5.59 1.96 5.46
N LEU A 123 4.78 3.00 5.55
CA LEU A 123 4.95 4.11 6.48
C LEU A 123 4.06 3.97 7.73
N ASP A 124 3.17 2.98 7.75
CA ASP A 124 2.27 2.72 8.86
C ASP A 124 2.98 2.00 10.01
N VAL A 125 3.09 2.68 11.15
CA VAL A 125 3.76 2.16 12.35
C VAL A 125 2.98 0.97 12.94
N GLY A 126 1.65 1.00 12.87
CA GLY A 126 0.79 -0.09 13.34
C GLY A 126 0.99 -1.36 12.51
N MET A 127 1.06 -1.21 11.17
CA MET A 127 1.35 -2.33 10.28
C MET A 127 2.75 -2.91 10.51
N LEU A 128 3.77 -2.07 10.72
CA LEU A 128 5.12 -2.55 11.07
C LEU A 128 5.13 -3.37 12.36
N ALA A 129 4.44 -2.91 13.40
CA ALA A 129 4.36 -3.62 14.67
C ALA A 129 3.61 -4.95 14.55
N ALA A 130 2.51 -4.98 13.80
CA ALA A 130 1.74 -6.20 13.54
C ALA A 130 2.50 -7.21 12.67
N ALA A 131 3.14 -6.75 11.60
CA ALA A 131 3.97 -7.59 10.74
C ALA A 131 5.07 -8.30 11.52
N LYS A 132 5.73 -7.59 12.47
CA LYS A 132 6.73 -8.18 13.35
C LYS A 132 6.15 -9.33 14.20
N LYS A 133 4.94 -9.17 14.76
CA LYS A 133 4.27 -10.22 15.55
C LYS A 133 3.88 -11.42 14.69
N LEU A 134 3.48 -11.18 13.44
CA LEU A 134 3.12 -12.20 12.46
C LEU A 134 4.33 -12.82 11.73
N LYS A 135 5.55 -12.36 12.03
CA LYS A 135 6.79 -12.78 11.37
C LYS A 135 6.75 -12.56 9.86
N ILE A 136 6.14 -11.46 9.43
CA ILE A 136 6.12 -11.01 8.04
C ILE A 136 7.17 -9.91 7.88
N PRO A 137 8.11 -10.03 6.93
CA PRO A 137 9.09 -8.97 6.70
C PRO A 137 8.41 -7.67 6.28
N ALA A 138 8.57 -6.63 7.07
CA ALA A 138 8.09 -5.27 6.75
C ALA A 138 9.11 -4.24 7.20
N ARG A 139 9.27 -3.17 6.42
CA ARG A 139 10.30 -2.14 6.67
C ARG A 139 9.79 -0.75 6.35
N ARG A 140 10.20 0.22 7.16
CA ARG A 140 10.20 1.62 6.78
C ARG A 140 11.55 1.91 6.10
N VAL A 141 11.55 1.91 4.76
CA VAL A 141 12.79 2.05 3.95
C VAL A 141 13.25 3.50 3.75
N ILE A 142 12.51 4.44 4.29
CA ILE A 142 12.83 5.87 4.29
C ILE A 142 12.88 6.40 5.74
N ARG A 143 13.59 7.50 5.95
CA ARG A 143 13.80 8.14 7.27
C ARG A 143 12.78 9.24 7.53
#